data_5e75aa3c4820fecef0bd33a3a9d43005
#
_entry.id   5e75aa3c4820fecef0bd33a3a9d43005
#
_cell.length_a   1.000
_cell.length_b   1.000
_cell.length_c   1.000
_cell.angle_alpha   90.00
_cell.angle_beta   90.00
_cell.angle_gamma   90.00
#
_symmetry.space_group_name_H-M   'P 1'
#
loop_
_entity.id
_entity.type
_entity.pdbx_description
1 polymer ?
#
loop_
_entity_poly.entity_id
_entity_poly.type
_entity_poly.pdbx_seq_one_letter_code
_entity_poly.pdbx_strand_id
1 'polypeptide(L)'
;MAAASPFFESLGLELELVEPPAAVAHPFDDGSAVLARRSLEETARSLGVDAGAYRRLLTPLVESWAGLRNDLLRPVVHWPRHPLALARFGVSAIRSAGPFATSRFETERARALFAGAAAHSFLPLEQPVSASFGLVLLLLAHVSGWPFPRGGSQVIADALAARLRSLGGEIETGRQVSSLAELPPSRLVLCDVAPRQLVALAGDELPARYRRRLARWRYGPGVFKADFALDGPIPWSAPEVAEAGTVHIGGSLAEIAASERDAWEGRHCERPFVLLAQQTLFDHARAPLGKHTAWTYCHVPHGSTFDMRDRIESQIERFAPGFRDRILGCSTRTAVDLEHENPNLIGGDISGGANTVGQLVARPALRPSPYSTPLPWLYLCSASTPPGGGVHGMCGHLAAKAALARG
;
A
#
# COMPACT_ATOMS: atom_id res chain seq x y z
N MET A 1 5.03 6.51 0.91
CA MET A 1 4.39 6.69 2.25
C MET A 1 5.42 7.04 3.32
N ALA A 2 6.52 6.28 3.51
CA ALA A 2 7.54 6.58 4.54
C ALA A 2 8.10 7.99 4.41
N ALA A 3 8.56 8.40 3.22
CA ALA A 3 9.12 9.74 2.96
C ALA A 3 8.16 10.91 3.26
N ALA A 4 6.86 10.65 3.35
CA ALA A 4 5.84 11.66 3.65
C ALA A 4 5.25 11.53 5.06
N SER A 5 5.73 10.57 5.86
CA SER A 5 5.18 10.26 7.18
C SER A 5 5.73 11.20 8.25
N PRO A 6 4.85 11.86 9.04
CA PRO A 6 5.27 12.65 10.19
C PRO A 6 6.07 11.85 11.23
N PHE A 7 5.81 10.55 11.35
CA PHE A 7 6.54 9.68 12.27
C PHE A 7 8.00 9.51 11.84
N PHE A 8 8.22 9.11 10.57
CA PHE A 8 9.58 8.93 10.05
C PHE A 8 10.38 10.26 10.05
N GLU A 9 9.72 11.36 9.69
CA GLU A 9 10.31 12.69 9.78
C GLU A 9 10.77 13.02 11.23
N SER A 10 9.91 12.68 12.23
CA SER A 10 10.24 12.96 13.65
C SER A 10 11.36 12.10 14.21
N LEU A 11 11.68 10.96 13.59
CA LEU A 11 12.75 10.07 14.03
C LEU A 11 14.14 10.52 13.56
N GLY A 12 14.22 11.34 12.50
CA GLY A 12 15.48 11.77 11.92
C GLY A 12 16.36 10.61 11.47
N LEU A 13 15.76 9.54 10.92
CA LEU A 13 16.54 8.39 10.44
C LEU A 13 17.36 8.77 9.22
N GLU A 14 18.63 8.46 9.26
CA GLU A 14 19.53 8.62 8.10
C GLU A 14 19.29 7.48 7.11
N LEU A 15 18.37 7.71 6.17
CA LEU A 15 18.03 6.78 5.10
C LEU A 15 18.41 7.40 3.77
N GLU A 16 19.25 6.73 3.01
CA GLU A 16 19.51 7.12 1.63
C GLU A 16 18.31 6.67 0.77
N LEU A 17 17.55 7.65 0.27
CA LEU A 17 16.39 7.41 -0.58
C LEU A 17 16.76 7.63 -2.04
N VAL A 18 16.43 6.67 -2.88
CA VAL A 18 16.53 6.75 -4.34
C VAL A 18 15.19 7.22 -4.88
N GLU A 19 15.18 8.34 -5.59
CA GLU A 19 13.99 8.89 -6.24
C GLU A 19 14.09 8.71 -7.76
N PRO A 20 13.29 7.82 -8.37
CA PRO A 20 13.21 7.69 -9.82
C PRO A 20 12.66 8.97 -10.46
N PRO A 21 13.00 9.27 -11.75
CA PRO A 21 12.48 10.43 -12.48
C PRO A 21 10.95 10.50 -12.56
N ALA A 22 10.29 9.34 -12.54
CA ALA A 22 8.85 9.22 -12.43
C ALA A 22 8.47 8.29 -11.26
N ALA A 23 7.43 8.66 -10.53
CA ALA A 23 6.90 7.85 -9.43
C ALA A 23 6.27 6.56 -9.97
N VAL A 24 5.46 6.67 -11.00
CA VAL A 24 4.77 5.55 -11.64
C VAL A 24 4.60 5.79 -13.13
N ALA A 25 4.72 4.71 -13.92
CA ALA A 25 4.36 4.65 -15.32
C ALA A 25 3.18 3.70 -15.53
N HIS A 26 2.37 3.98 -16.56
CA HIS A 26 1.29 3.14 -17.03
C HIS A 26 1.36 3.00 -18.55
N PRO A 27 1.81 1.83 -19.08
CA PRO A 27 1.91 1.57 -20.50
C PRO A 27 0.55 1.21 -21.13
N PHE A 28 0.43 1.46 -22.46
CA PHE A 28 -0.75 1.17 -23.27
C PHE A 28 -0.39 0.29 -24.47
N ASP A 29 -1.41 -0.34 -25.07
CA ASP A 29 -1.27 -1.24 -26.22
C ASP A 29 -0.79 -0.55 -27.49
N ASP A 30 -0.93 0.78 -27.59
CA ASP A 30 -0.45 1.57 -28.72
C ASP A 30 1.06 1.87 -28.66
N GLY A 31 1.76 1.29 -27.70
CA GLY A 31 3.20 1.51 -27.49
C GLY A 31 3.52 2.84 -26.82
N SER A 32 2.53 3.54 -26.28
CA SER A 32 2.72 4.76 -25.49
C SER A 32 2.63 4.47 -24.00
N ALA A 33 3.01 5.45 -23.17
CA ALA A 33 2.81 5.38 -21.72
C ALA A 33 2.37 6.75 -21.16
N VAL A 34 1.82 6.73 -19.95
CA VAL A 34 1.63 7.93 -19.13
C VAL A 34 2.43 7.78 -17.84
N LEU A 35 3.12 8.86 -17.45
CA LEU A 35 3.97 8.89 -16.27
C LEU A 35 3.48 9.95 -15.28
N ALA A 36 3.42 9.57 -14.00
CA ALA A 36 3.30 10.55 -12.93
C ALA A 36 4.70 10.95 -12.45
N ARG A 37 5.12 12.17 -12.79
CA ARG A 37 6.40 12.75 -12.40
C ARG A 37 6.24 13.53 -11.08
N ARG A 38 7.36 13.88 -10.45
CA ARG A 38 7.35 14.75 -9.26
C ARG A 38 6.70 16.10 -9.56
N SER A 39 6.96 16.68 -10.73
CA SER A 39 6.31 17.88 -11.21
C SER A 39 4.87 17.59 -11.61
N LEU A 40 3.91 18.18 -10.88
CA LEU A 40 2.49 18.15 -11.23
C LEU A 40 2.25 18.75 -12.61
N GLU A 41 2.97 19.81 -12.93
CA GLU A 41 2.81 20.53 -14.20
C GLU A 41 3.30 19.70 -15.40
N GLU A 42 4.40 18.94 -15.25
CA GLU A 42 4.87 18.01 -16.31
C GLU A 42 3.89 16.87 -16.51
N THR A 43 3.41 16.26 -15.42
CA THR A 43 2.37 15.22 -15.48
C THR A 43 1.11 15.75 -16.17
N ALA A 44 0.63 16.92 -15.75
CA ALA A 44 -0.58 17.52 -16.34
C ALA A 44 -0.41 17.78 -17.85
N ARG A 45 0.72 18.35 -18.27
CA ARG A 45 0.98 18.59 -19.71
C ARG A 45 0.98 17.30 -20.53
N SER A 46 1.52 16.20 -20.00
CA SER A 46 1.52 14.89 -20.67
C SER A 46 0.13 14.28 -20.88
N LEU A 47 -0.87 14.76 -20.12
CA LEU A 47 -2.27 14.31 -20.23
C LEU A 47 -3.08 15.07 -21.28
N GLY A 48 -2.49 16.04 -22.00
CA GLY A 48 -3.13 16.73 -23.12
C GLY A 48 -4.41 17.45 -22.71
N VAL A 49 -5.55 17.07 -23.27
CA VAL A 49 -6.87 17.70 -23.00
C VAL A 49 -7.27 17.60 -21.52
N ASP A 50 -6.80 16.59 -20.80
CA ASP A 50 -7.08 16.41 -19.39
C ASP A 50 -6.17 17.24 -18.45
N ALA A 51 -5.18 17.97 -19.00
CA ALA A 51 -4.25 18.75 -18.19
C ALA A 51 -4.95 19.69 -17.22
N GLY A 52 -5.99 20.40 -17.70
CA GLY A 52 -6.78 21.30 -16.87
C GLY A 52 -7.56 20.59 -15.74
N ALA A 53 -8.14 19.44 -16.06
CA ALA A 53 -8.88 18.64 -15.08
C ALA A 53 -7.94 18.07 -13.98
N TYR A 54 -6.75 17.60 -14.38
CA TYR A 54 -5.73 17.09 -13.47
C TYR A 54 -5.23 18.17 -12.51
N ARG A 55 -4.90 19.38 -13.02
CA ARG A 55 -4.51 20.52 -12.18
C ARG A 55 -5.59 20.91 -11.19
N ARG A 56 -6.83 21.07 -11.65
CA ARG A 56 -7.96 21.42 -10.76
C ARG A 56 -8.16 20.42 -9.64
N LEU A 57 -7.86 19.14 -9.89
CA LEU A 57 -8.00 18.10 -8.89
C LEU A 57 -6.86 18.10 -7.88
N LEU A 58 -5.61 18.15 -8.33
CA LEU A 58 -4.46 17.85 -7.46
C LEU A 58 -3.73 19.09 -6.92
N THR A 59 -3.70 20.22 -7.65
CA THR A 59 -2.99 21.43 -7.18
C THR A 59 -3.46 21.87 -5.79
N PRO A 60 -4.77 21.97 -5.50
CA PRO A 60 -5.21 22.41 -4.18
C PRO A 60 -4.85 21.42 -3.06
N LEU A 61 -4.71 20.13 -3.38
CA LEU A 61 -4.31 19.11 -2.41
C LEU A 61 -2.81 19.18 -2.13
N VAL A 62 -2.00 19.40 -3.17
CA VAL A 62 -0.54 19.59 -3.06
C VAL A 62 -0.23 20.83 -2.23
N GLU A 63 -0.87 21.95 -2.52
CA GLU A 63 -0.70 23.22 -1.76
C GLU A 63 -1.08 23.09 -0.29
N SER A 64 -2.10 22.27 0.01
CA SER A 64 -2.56 22.05 1.40
C SER A 64 -1.90 20.87 2.10
N TRP A 65 -0.93 20.20 1.47
CA TRP A 65 -0.34 18.97 1.98
C TRP A 65 0.21 19.07 3.40
N ALA A 66 0.92 20.14 3.74
CA ALA A 66 1.50 20.31 5.08
C ALA A 66 0.47 20.21 6.22
N GLY A 67 -0.75 20.70 5.97
CA GLY A 67 -1.87 20.55 6.89
C GLY A 67 -2.56 19.19 6.75
N LEU A 68 -2.87 18.81 5.51
CA LEU A 68 -3.66 17.63 5.19
C LEU A 68 -3.01 16.31 5.64
N ARG A 69 -1.68 16.17 5.55
CA ARG A 69 -0.95 14.96 5.94
C ARG A 69 -1.23 14.51 7.38
N ASN A 70 -1.35 15.48 8.28
CA ASN A 70 -1.60 15.20 9.69
C ASN A 70 -3.04 14.73 9.96
N ASP A 71 -3.98 15.08 9.09
CA ASP A 71 -5.37 14.67 9.20
C ASP A 71 -5.62 13.34 8.44
N LEU A 72 -4.92 13.09 7.32
CA LEU A 72 -5.03 11.83 6.57
C LEU A 72 -4.40 10.63 7.30
N LEU A 73 -3.30 10.85 8.02
CA LEU A 73 -2.56 9.77 8.69
C LEU A 73 -3.02 9.56 10.15
N ARG A 74 -4.36 9.58 10.37
CA ARG A 74 -5.06 9.43 11.65
C ARG A 74 -6.31 8.56 11.51
N PRO A 75 -6.98 8.23 12.63
CA PRO A 75 -8.35 7.71 12.57
C PRO A 75 -9.26 8.61 11.73
N VAL A 76 -10.09 8.00 10.87
CA VAL A 76 -11.00 8.77 9.99
C VAL A 76 -11.92 9.69 10.81
N VAL A 77 -12.37 9.21 11.97
CA VAL A 77 -13.20 10.01 12.91
C VAL A 77 -12.27 10.70 13.91
N HIS A 78 -11.99 11.97 13.67
CA HIS A 78 -11.23 12.83 14.56
C HIS A 78 -11.63 14.30 14.36
N TRP A 79 -11.23 15.18 15.28
CA TRP A 79 -11.37 16.61 15.08
C TRP A 79 -10.28 17.11 14.14
N PRO A 80 -10.62 17.62 12.94
CA PRO A 80 -9.62 18.02 11.96
C PRO A 80 -8.88 19.30 12.38
N ARG A 81 -7.59 19.34 12.09
CA ARG A 81 -6.79 20.57 12.28
C ARG A 81 -6.98 21.54 11.12
N HIS A 82 -7.25 21.02 9.93
CA HIS A 82 -7.42 21.79 8.69
C HIS A 82 -8.75 21.40 8.01
N PRO A 83 -9.92 21.81 8.58
CA PRO A 83 -11.24 21.31 8.18
C PRO A 83 -11.57 21.58 6.70
N LEU A 84 -11.17 22.73 6.16
CA LEU A 84 -11.43 23.06 4.75
C LEU A 84 -10.61 22.18 3.78
N ALA A 85 -9.33 21.93 4.09
CA ALA A 85 -8.49 21.06 3.29
C ALA A 85 -8.99 19.60 3.32
N LEU A 86 -9.36 19.13 4.53
CA LEU A 86 -9.90 17.78 4.70
C LEU A 86 -11.27 17.63 4.02
N ALA A 87 -12.15 18.64 4.10
CA ALA A 87 -13.43 18.62 3.41
C ALA A 87 -13.26 18.58 1.88
N ARG A 88 -12.35 19.40 1.33
CA ARG A 88 -12.04 19.41 -0.11
C ARG A 88 -11.53 18.03 -0.57
N PHE A 89 -10.65 17.40 0.18
CA PHE A 89 -10.19 16.03 -0.08
C PHE A 89 -11.37 15.06 0.04
N GLY A 90 -12.14 15.11 1.11
CA GLY A 90 -13.21 14.18 1.46
C GLY A 90 -14.31 14.07 0.41
N VAL A 91 -14.73 15.21 -0.18
CA VAL A 91 -15.76 15.23 -1.26
C VAL A 91 -15.37 14.35 -2.46
N SER A 92 -14.09 14.29 -2.79
CA SER A 92 -13.59 13.43 -3.87
C SER A 92 -13.26 12.03 -3.35
N ALA A 93 -12.69 11.92 -2.17
CA ALA A 93 -12.19 10.69 -1.58
C ALA A 93 -13.28 9.66 -1.25
N ILE A 94 -14.47 10.11 -0.86
CA ILE A 94 -15.60 9.21 -0.55
C ILE A 94 -16.19 8.53 -1.78
N ARG A 95 -15.85 8.97 -2.97
CA ARG A 95 -16.42 8.46 -4.23
C ARG A 95 -15.80 7.13 -4.64
N SER A 96 -16.47 6.47 -5.58
CA SER A 96 -15.99 5.29 -6.30
C SER A 96 -15.02 5.72 -7.40
N ALA A 97 -13.85 5.07 -7.50
CA ALA A 97 -12.78 5.51 -8.39
C ALA A 97 -13.13 5.44 -9.88
N GLY A 98 -13.81 4.39 -10.32
CA GLY A 98 -14.20 4.23 -11.72
C GLY A 98 -15.13 5.35 -12.21
N PRO A 99 -16.33 5.52 -11.62
CA PRO A 99 -17.23 6.63 -11.96
C PRO A 99 -16.59 8.00 -11.74
N PHE A 100 -15.74 8.16 -10.73
CA PHE A 100 -15.03 9.41 -10.49
C PHE A 100 -14.08 9.75 -11.63
N ALA A 101 -13.21 8.82 -12.04
CA ALA A 101 -12.27 9.02 -13.13
C ALA A 101 -12.99 9.32 -14.44
N THR A 102 -14.05 8.57 -14.77
CA THR A 102 -14.87 8.79 -15.98
C THR A 102 -15.53 10.15 -16.01
N SER A 103 -15.99 10.66 -14.83
CA SER A 103 -16.62 11.99 -14.75
C SER A 103 -15.62 13.15 -14.77
N ARG A 104 -14.34 12.91 -14.52
CA ARG A 104 -13.30 13.94 -14.38
C ARG A 104 -12.40 14.06 -15.60
N PHE A 105 -12.16 12.94 -16.28
CA PHE A 105 -11.19 12.83 -17.37
C PHE A 105 -11.87 12.37 -18.65
N GLU A 106 -11.41 12.93 -19.76
CA GLU A 106 -11.91 12.62 -21.10
C GLU A 106 -11.13 11.45 -21.73
N THR A 107 -9.83 11.36 -21.48
CA THR A 107 -8.96 10.36 -22.12
C THR A 107 -8.77 9.13 -21.25
N GLU A 108 -8.55 7.99 -21.92
CA GLU A 108 -8.21 6.74 -21.23
C GLU A 108 -6.86 6.85 -20.50
N ARG A 109 -5.92 7.64 -21.01
CA ARG A 109 -4.61 7.88 -20.38
C ARG A 109 -4.76 8.43 -18.95
N ALA A 110 -5.57 9.47 -18.77
CA ALA A 110 -5.81 10.07 -17.47
C ALA A 110 -6.65 9.16 -16.56
N ARG A 111 -7.64 8.47 -17.13
CA ARG A 111 -8.49 7.50 -16.42
C ARG A 111 -7.69 6.32 -15.89
N ALA A 112 -6.86 5.71 -16.72
CA ALA A 112 -6.05 4.55 -16.35
C ALA A 112 -4.96 4.90 -15.33
N LEU A 113 -4.30 6.05 -15.45
CA LEU A 113 -3.35 6.54 -14.45
C LEU A 113 -4.01 6.67 -13.07
N PHE A 114 -5.22 7.24 -13.02
CA PHE A 114 -5.97 7.36 -11.76
C PHE A 114 -6.44 6.00 -11.25
N ALA A 115 -6.94 5.13 -12.13
CA ALA A 115 -7.43 3.80 -11.79
C ALA A 115 -6.33 2.90 -11.23
N GLY A 116 -5.13 2.90 -11.86
CA GLY A 116 -3.97 2.15 -11.35
C GLY A 116 -3.57 2.58 -9.94
N ALA A 117 -3.57 3.88 -9.65
CA ALA A 117 -3.36 4.36 -8.28
C ALA A 117 -4.50 3.98 -7.34
N ALA A 118 -5.76 3.97 -7.79
CA ALA A 118 -6.92 3.61 -6.99
C ALA A 118 -7.02 2.10 -6.70
N ALA A 119 -6.47 1.25 -7.55
CA ALA A 119 -6.44 -0.21 -7.37
C ALA A 119 -5.69 -0.61 -6.08
N HIS A 120 -4.76 0.21 -5.60
CA HIS A 120 -4.14 0.01 -4.27
C HIS A 120 -5.13 0.03 -3.10
N SER A 121 -6.39 0.32 -3.34
CA SER A 121 -7.45 0.19 -2.34
C SER A 121 -7.83 -1.25 -2.03
N PHE A 122 -7.51 -2.20 -2.91
CA PHE A 122 -7.98 -3.60 -2.84
C PHE A 122 -9.51 -3.71 -2.86
N LEU A 123 -10.17 -2.71 -3.45
CA LEU A 123 -11.62 -2.66 -3.62
C LEU A 123 -11.98 -2.67 -5.10
N PRO A 124 -13.11 -3.24 -5.49
CA PRO A 124 -13.71 -2.92 -6.78
C PRO A 124 -13.78 -1.40 -6.96
N LEU A 125 -13.36 -0.90 -8.13
CA LEU A 125 -13.29 0.55 -8.39
C LEU A 125 -14.68 1.22 -8.42
N GLU A 126 -15.74 0.45 -8.38
CA GLU A 126 -17.13 0.88 -8.21
C GLU A 126 -17.54 1.06 -6.73
N GLN A 127 -16.75 0.58 -5.79
CA GLN A 127 -17.05 0.76 -4.37
C GLN A 127 -16.67 2.14 -3.87
N PRO A 128 -17.48 2.74 -2.97
CA PRO A 128 -17.13 4.00 -2.31
C PRO A 128 -15.76 3.94 -1.65
N VAL A 129 -15.12 5.09 -1.52
CA VAL A 129 -13.79 5.35 -0.97
C VAL A 129 -12.61 4.83 -1.78
N SER A 130 -12.81 4.04 -2.83
CA SER A 130 -11.70 3.59 -3.69
C SER A 130 -10.96 4.78 -4.33
N ALA A 131 -11.65 5.89 -4.62
CA ALA A 131 -11.02 7.11 -5.14
C ALA A 131 -10.03 7.75 -4.15
N SER A 132 -10.17 7.53 -2.84
CA SER A 132 -9.26 8.09 -1.84
C SER A 132 -7.82 7.61 -2.01
N PHE A 133 -7.64 6.34 -2.39
CA PHE A 133 -6.32 5.76 -2.64
C PHE A 133 -5.66 6.36 -3.87
N GLY A 134 -6.41 6.50 -4.97
CA GLY A 134 -5.93 7.18 -6.18
C GLY A 134 -5.50 8.61 -5.89
N LEU A 135 -6.32 9.38 -5.14
CA LEU A 135 -5.99 10.74 -4.74
C LEU A 135 -4.73 10.81 -3.87
N VAL A 136 -4.63 9.97 -2.83
CA VAL A 136 -3.49 9.96 -1.91
C VAL A 136 -2.21 9.59 -2.64
N LEU A 137 -2.23 8.54 -3.47
CA LEU A 137 -1.02 8.07 -4.15
C LEU A 137 -0.54 9.06 -5.21
N LEU A 138 -1.43 9.63 -6.01
CA LEU A 138 -1.06 10.67 -6.96
C LEU A 138 -0.61 11.97 -6.27
N LEU A 139 -1.28 12.35 -5.17
CA LEU A 139 -0.81 13.46 -4.34
C LEU A 139 0.62 13.20 -3.83
N LEU A 140 0.90 12.02 -3.30
CA LEU A 140 2.23 11.63 -2.83
C LEU A 140 3.27 11.63 -3.96
N ALA A 141 2.91 11.27 -5.19
CA ALA A 141 3.80 11.35 -6.34
C ALA A 141 4.33 12.78 -6.53
N HIS A 142 3.50 13.79 -6.27
CA HIS A 142 3.87 15.20 -6.45
C HIS A 142 4.54 15.84 -5.23
N VAL A 143 4.17 15.43 -4.01
CA VAL A 143 4.72 16.07 -2.79
C VAL A 143 6.00 15.41 -2.28
N SER A 144 6.18 14.12 -2.49
CA SER A 144 7.34 13.36 -1.99
C SER A 144 8.00 12.46 -3.02
N GLY A 145 7.41 12.31 -4.21
CA GLY A 145 7.77 11.23 -5.13
C GLY A 145 7.38 9.86 -4.55
N TRP A 146 7.85 8.80 -5.21
CA TRP A 146 7.78 7.44 -4.67
C TRP A 146 9.20 6.88 -4.51
N PRO A 147 10.00 7.50 -3.63
CA PRO A 147 11.34 7.02 -3.39
C PRO A 147 11.31 5.67 -2.66
N PHE A 148 12.38 4.91 -2.84
CA PHE A 148 12.65 3.69 -2.11
C PHE A 148 14.05 3.75 -1.48
N PRO A 149 14.31 3.00 -0.38
CA PRO A 149 15.62 3.03 0.27
C PRO A 149 16.66 2.30 -0.58
N ARG A 150 17.86 2.90 -0.70
CA ARG A 150 19.03 2.23 -1.30
C ARG A 150 19.36 0.97 -0.51
N GLY A 151 19.65 -0.12 -1.21
CA GLY A 151 19.90 -1.43 -0.60
C GLY A 151 18.64 -2.22 -0.23
N GLY A 152 17.43 -1.62 -0.29
CA GLY A 152 16.16 -2.30 -0.09
C GLY A 152 15.42 -1.96 1.19
N SER A 153 14.22 -2.51 1.34
CA SER A 153 13.30 -2.16 2.44
C SER A 153 13.81 -2.58 3.83
N GLN A 154 14.71 -3.57 3.90
CA GLN A 154 15.33 -4.02 5.15
C GLN A 154 16.05 -2.87 5.89
N VAL A 155 16.66 -1.95 5.14
CA VAL A 155 17.37 -0.78 5.70
C VAL A 155 16.46 0.07 6.61
N ILE A 156 15.17 0.14 6.31
CA ILE A 156 14.20 0.86 7.18
C ILE A 156 14.05 0.13 8.51
N ALA A 157 13.89 -1.19 8.47
CA ALA A 157 13.74 -2.01 9.68
C ALA A 157 15.03 -1.98 10.53
N ASP A 158 16.19 -2.05 9.89
CA ASP A 158 17.50 -1.98 10.56
C ASP A 158 17.70 -0.62 11.24
N ALA A 159 17.36 0.48 10.58
CA ALA A 159 17.45 1.82 11.14
C ALA A 159 16.51 2.00 12.35
N LEU A 160 15.28 1.48 12.28
CA LEU A 160 14.33 1.47 13.40
C LEU A 160 14.86 0.61 14.56
N ALA A 161 15.41 -0.58 14.27
CA ALA A 161 15.99 -1.46 15.28
C ALA A 161 17.22 -0.82 15.95
N ALA A 162 18.10 -0.20 15.19
CA ALA A 162 19.25 0.53 15.70
C ALA A 162 18.79 1.69 16.61
N ARG A 163 17.77 2.44 16.19
CA ARG A 163 17.22 3.53 17.01
C ARG A 163 16.62 3.01 18.30
N LEU A 164 15.86 1.91 18.28
CA LEU A 164 15.30 1.29 19.48
C LEU A 164 16.41 0.89 20.46
N ARG A 165 17.44 0.20 19.97
CA ARG A 165 18.58 -0.22 20.80
C ARG A 165 19.34 0.97 21.39
N SER A 166 19.51 2.05 20.63
CA SER A 166 20.17 3.28 21.13
C SER A 166 19.41 3.96 22.27
N LEU A 167 18.12 3.65 22.41
CA LEU A 167 17.26 4.11 23.50
C LEU A 167 17.16 3.09 24.65
N GLY A 168 17.97 2.03 24.64
CA GLY A 168 17.97 0.99 25.66
C GLY A 168 16.91 -0.08 25.48
N GLY A 169 16.23 -0.12 24.31
CA GLY A 169 15.28 -1.19 23.98
C GLY A 169 15.98 -2.47 23.53
N GLU A 170 15.38 -3.61 23.83
CA GLU A 170 15.86 -4.92 23.44
C GLU A 170 14.98 -5.52 22.33
N ILE A 171 15.57 -6.35 21.48
CA ILE A 171 14.86 -7.09 20.42
C ILE A 171 15.21 -8.57 20.58
N GLU A 172 14.22 -9.37 20.89
CA GLU A 172 14.32 -10.82 20.91
C GLU A 172 13.69 -11.40 19.63
N THR A 173 14.46 -12.17 18.88
CA THR A 173 14.02 -12.83 17.65
C THR A 173 14.02 -14.35 17.84
N GLY A 174 13.33 -15.08 16.93
CA GLY A 174 13.27 -16.55 17.02
C GLY A 174 12.35 -17.08 18.14
N ARG A 175 11.62 -16.20 18.84
CA ARG A 175 10.67 -16.58 19.87
C ARG A 175 9.24 -16.32 19.41
N GLN A 176 8.51 -17.38 19.16
CA GLN A 176 7.08 -17.29 18.88
C GLN A 176 6.32 -17.15 20.21
N VAL A 177 5.46 -16.13 20.29
CA VAL A 177 4.55 -15.92 21.41
C VAL A 177 3.17 -16.47 21.03
N SER A 178 2.69 -17.47 21.75
CA SER A 178 1.40 -18.13 21.52
C SER A 178 0.32 -17.70 22.51
N SER A 179 0.72 -17.09 23.64
CA SER A 179 -0.18 -16.56 24.66
C SER A 179 0.41 -15.32 25.31
N LEU A 180 -0.44 -14.38 25.72
CA LEU A 180 -0.01 -13.22 26.51
C LEU A 180 0.64 -13.61 27.84
N ALA A 181 0.28 -14.77 28.39
CA ALA A 181 0.88 -15.29 29.64
C ALA A 181 2.38 -15.64 29.52
N GLU A 182 2.90 -15.81 28.29
CA GLU A 182 4.32 -16.06 28.06
C GLU A 182 5.19 -14.79 28.12
N LEU A 183 4.53 -13.61 28.10
CA LEU A 183 5.23 -12.34 28.12
C LEU A 183 5.75 -12.03 29.54
N PRO A 184 6.90 -11.37 29.65
CA PRO A 184 7.37 -10.90 30.95
C PRO A 184 6.38 -9.88 31.54
N PRO A 185 6.31 -9.75 32.87
CA PRO A 185 5.47 -8.76 33.52
C PRO A 185 5.75 -7.37 32.95
N SER A 186 4.74 -6.74 32.36
CA SER A 186 4.88 -5.48 31.66
C SER A 186 3.72 -4.54 32.00
N ARG A 187 4.01 -3.25 32.14
CA ARG A 187 2.98 -2.23 32.40
C ARG A 187 2.06 -2.06 31.20
N LEU A 188 2.59 -2.15 29.98
CA LEU A 188 1.88 -1.98 28.73
C LEU A 188 2.36 -3.03 27.70
N VAL A 189 1.41 -3.58 26.94
CA VAL A 189 1.68 -4.49 25.83
C VAL A 189 1.05 -3.92 24.57
N LEU A 190 1.85 -3.72 23.53
CA LEU A 190 1.41 -3.28 22.21
C LEU A 190 1.62 -4.43 21.23
N CYS A 191 0.52 -4.94 20.67
CA CYS A 191 0.54 -6.07 19.76
C CYS A 191 0.47 -5.58 18.29
N ASP A 192 1.54 -5.78 17.52
CA ASP A 192 1.54 -5.56 16.07
C ASP A 192 1.10 -6.83 15.36
N VAL A 193 -0.15 -7.22 15.58
CA VAL A 193 -0.74 -8.44 15.01
C VAL A 193 -2.12 -8.16 14.41
N ALA A 194 -2.58 -9.05 13.54
CA ALA A 194 -3.94 -8.99 13.00
C ALA A 194 -4.99 -9.26 14.10
N PRO A 195 -6.23 -8.76 13.97
CA PRO A 195 -7.30 -8.98 14.96
C PRO A 195 -7.54 -10.47 15.29
N ARG A 196 -7.44 -11.36 14.29
CA ARG A 196 -7.54 -12.81 14.48
C ARG A 196 -6.43 -13.33 15.40
N GLN A 197 -5.21 -12.85 15.19
CA GLN A 197 -4.06 -13.25 16.00
C GLN A 197 -4.17 -12.70 17.44
N LEU A 198 -4.66 -11.46 17.61
CA LEU A 198 -4.88 -10.92 18.94
C LEU A 198 -5.91 -11.77 19.74
N VAL A 199 -6.98 -12.24 19.08
CA VAL A 199 -7.96 -13.13 19.71
C VAL A 199 -7.32 -14.45 20.12
N ALA A 200 -6.43 -15.01 19.30
CA ALA A 200 -5.70 -16.23 19.63
C ALA A 200 -4.75 -16.04 20.81
N LEU A 201 -3.97 -14.94 20.82
CA LEU A 201 -3.00 -14.64 21.88
C LEU A 201 -3.65 -14.35 23.25
N ALA A 202 -4.73 -13.57 23.24
CA ALA A 202 -5.35 -13.09 24.48
C ALA A 202 -6.45 -14.03 25.00
N GLY A 203 -6.98 -14.91 24.18
CA GLY A 203 -7.96 -15.91 24.60
C GLY A 203 -9.12 -15.33 25.40
N ASP A 204 -9.40 -15.95 26.55
CA ASP A 204 -10.49 -15.57 27.45
C ASP A 204 -10.21 -14.30 28.28
N GLU A 205 -8.98 -13.78 28.30
CA GLU A 205 -8.68 -12.49 28.94
C GLU A 205 -9.48 -11.35 28.30
N LEU A 206 -9.72 -11.42 26.98
CA LEU A 206 -10.58 -10.46 26.31
C LEU A 206 -12.07 -10.80 26.54
N PRO A 207 -12.90 -9.81 26.90
CA PRO A 207 -14.34 -10.01 27.04
C PRO A 207 -14.96 -10.59 25.76
N ALA A 208 -15.86 -11.56 25.91
CA ALA A 208 -16.49 -12.29 24.81
C ALA A 208 -17.12 -11.39 23.73
N ARG A 209 -17.71 -10.24 24.14
CA ARG A 209 -18.27 -9.25 23.20
C ARG A 209 -17.19 -8.65 22.29
N TYR A 210 -16.02 -8.36 22.82
CA TYR A 210 -14.92 -7.79 22.05
C TYR A 210 -14.28 -8.84 21.13
N ARG A 211 -14.06 -10.07 21.63
CA ARG A 211 -13.60 -11.20 20.79
C ARG A 211 -14.52 -11.43 19.59
N ARG A 212 -15.86 -11.47 19.81
CA ARG A 212 -16.84 -11.59 18.73
C ARG A 212 -16.76 -10.41 17.74
N ARG A 213 -16.44 -9.22 18.21
CA ARG A 213 -16.25 -8.06 17.32
C ARG A 213 -15.02 -8.22 16.45
N LEU A 214 -13.88 -8.63 17.02
CA LEU A 214 -12.65 -8.89 16.29
C LEU A 214 -12.80 -10.07 15.32
N ALA A 215 -13.52 -11.13 15.70
CA ALA A 215 -13.79 -12.29 14.83
C ALA A 215 -14.64 -11.95 13.60
N ARG A 216 -15.39 -10.84 13.62
CA ARG A 216 -16.14 -10.32 12.46
C ARG A 216 -15.30 -9.41 11.57
N TRP A 217 -14.04 -9.19 11.90
CA TRP A 217 -13.14 -8.40 11.07
C TRP A 217 -12.95 -9.09 9.72
N ARG A 218 -13.16 -8.34 8.63
CA ARG A 218 -13.10 -8.87 7.28
C ARG A 218 -11.76 -8.51 6.65
N TYR A 219 -11.10 -9.50 6.10
CA TYR A 219 -9.91 -9.34 5.29
C TYR A 219 -10.29 -9.15 3.83
N GLY A 220 -9.44 -8.45 3.07
CA GLY A 220 -9.63 -8.20 1.66
C GLY A 220 -9.14 -9.34 0.77
N PRO A 221 -9.07 -9.10 -0.55
CA PRO A 221 -8.35 -9.97 -1.48
C PRO A 221 -6.92 -10.18 -1.00
N GLY A 222 -6.35 -11.33 -1.36
CA GLY A 222 -4.94 -11.60 -1.19
C GLY A 222 -4.12 -11.07 -2.37
N VAL A 223 -2.81 -11.25 -2.29
CA VAL A 223 -1.91 -11.02 -3.41
C VAL A 223 -1.20 -12.31 -3.81
N PHE A 224 -0.93 -12.43 -5.10
CA PHE A 224 0.05 -13.35 -5.64
C PHE A 224 1.27 -12.55 -6.03
N LYS A 225 2.44 -12.93 -5.52
CA LYS A 225 3.71 -12.23 -5.73
C LYS A 225 4.64 -13.04 -6.62
N ALA A 226 5.34 -12.39 -7.54
CA ALA A 226 6.42 -12.98 -8.32
C ALA A 226 7.66 -12.08 -8.30
N ASP A 227 8.81 -12.67 -8.03
CA ASP A 227 10.13 -12.04 -8.06
C ASP A 227 10.93 -12.63 -9.22
N PHE A 228 11.43 -11.78 -10.11
CA PHE A 228 12.17 -12.17 -11.30
C PHE A 228 13.63 -11.75 -11.18
N ALA A 229 14.54 -12.69 -11.54
CA ALA A 229 15.91 -12.39 -11.93
C ALA A 229 15.96 -12.30 -13.46
N LEU A 230 16.53 -11.21 -13.98
CA LEU A 230 16.47 -10.87 -15.40
C LEU A 230 17.86 -10.72 -16.01
N ASP A 231 17.98 -11.14 -17.27
CA ASP A 231 19.17 -10.96 -18.11
C ASP A 231 19.13 -9.62 -18.86
N GLY A 232 19.06 -8.55 -18.11
CA GLY A 232 18.96 -7.19 -18.63
C GLY A 232 17.67 -6.49 -18.20
N PRO A 233 17.50 -5.20 -18.59
CA PRO A 233 16.31 -4.43 -18.27
C PRO A 233 15.09 -4.95 -19.02
N ILE A 234 13.89 -4.65 -18.49
CA ILE A 234 12.61 -4.99 -19.14
C ILE A 234 12.52 -4.21 -20.47
N PRO A 235 12.23 -4.89 -21.62
CA PRO A 235 12.24 -4.28 -22.95
C PRO A 235 10.90 -3.58 -23.27
N TRP A 236 10.57 -2.51 -22.55
CA TRP A 236 9.32 -1.79 -22.73
C TRP A 236 9.12 -1.27 -24.14
N SER A 237 7.93 -1.44 -24.73
CA SER A 237 7.54 -0.84 -26.01
C SER A 237 7.56 0.69 -25.95
N ALA A 238 7.20 1.27 -24.80
CA ALA A 238 7.33 2.69 -24.48
C ALA A 238 8.62 2.90 -23.67
N PRO A 239 9.72 3.42 -24.25
CA PRO A 239 11.01 3.54 -23.54
C PRO A 239 10.96 4.39 -22.27
N GLU A 240 10.07 5.38 -22.21
CA GLU A 240 9.88 6.23 -21.03
C GLU A 240 9.40 5.49 -19.78
N VAL A 241 8.85 4.28 -19.89
CA VAL A 241 8.48 3.44 -18.75
C VAL A 241 9.70 3.11 -17.89
N ALA A 242 10.89 3.06 -18.47
CA ALA A 242 12.13 2.84 -17.74
C ALA A 242 12.51 4.00 -16.80
N GLU A 243 11.87 5.16 -16.90
CA GLU A 243 12.08 6.28 -15.98
C GLU A 243 11.33 6.12 -14.65
N ALA A 244 10.44 5.14 -14.53
CA ALA A 244 9.63 4.93 -13.34
C ALA A 244 10.15 3.75 -12.49
N GLY A 245 10.20 3.95 -11.17
CA GLY A 245 10.52 2.86 -10.23
C GLY A 245 9.39 1.84 -10.11
N THR A 246 8.15 2.28 -10.31
CA THR A 246 6.93 1.46 -10.27
C THR A 246 6.19 1.54 -11.60
N VAL A 247 5.66 0.42 -12.05
CA VAL A 247 4.83 0.34 -13.27
C VAL A 247 3.49 -0.30 -12.91
N HIS A 248 2.41 0.36 -13.30
CA HIS A 248 1.05 -0.16 -13.22
C HIS A 248 0.67 -0.78 -14.58
N ILE A 249 0.58 -2.08 -14.64
CA ILE A 249 0.25 -2.83 -15.85
C ILE A 249 -1.21 -3.26 -15.77
N GLY A 250 -2.07 -2.70 -16.61
CA GLY A 250 -3.51 -3.00 -16.54
C GLY A 250 -4.31 -2.54 -17.75
N GLY A 251 -3.65 -1.88 -18.72
CA GLY A 251 -4.33 -1.34 -19.91
C GLY A 251 -5.33 -0.25 -19.56
N SER A 252 -6.61 -0.44 -19.87
CA SER A 252 -7.66 0.54 -19.65
C SER A 252 -8.19 0.58 -18.21
N LEU A 253 -8.89 1.67 -17.86
CA LEU A 253 -9.68 1.74 -16.61
C LEU A 253 -10.63 0.54 -16.48
N ALA A 254 -11.26 0.13 -17.57
CA ALA A 254 -12.22 -0.99 -17.57
C ALA A 254 -11.53 -2.32 -17.24
N GLU A 255 -10.32 -2.57 -17.76
CA GLU A 255 -9.55 -3.77 -17.45
C GLU A 255 -9.10 -3.80 -16.00
N ILE A 256 -8.59 -2.67 -15.49
CA ILE A 256 -8.20 -2.54 -14.06
C ILE A 256 -9.41 -2.78 -13.17
N ALA A 257 -10.57 -2.16 -13.45
CA ALA A 257 -11.78 -2.33 -12.68
C ALA A 257 -12.30 -3.79 -12.70
N ALA A 258 -12.16 -4.46 -13.83
CA ALA A 258 -12.53 -5.88 -13.94
C ALA A 258 -11.61 -6.76 -13.09
N SER A 259 -10.29 -6.51 -13.12
CA SER A 259 -9.33 -7.24 -12.30
C SER A 259 -9.62 -7.12 -10.80
N GLU A 260 -9.85 -5.90 -10.32
CA GLU A 260 -10.16 -5.67 -8.90
C GLU A 260 -11.48 -6.31 -8.48
N ARG A 261 -12.48 -6.26 -9.35
CA ARG A 261 -13.79 -6.90 -9.12
C ARG A 261 -13.67 -8.41 -9.08
N ASP A 262 -12.94 -9.02 -10.01
CA ASP A 262 -12.74 -10.46 -10.05
C ASP A 262 -12.08 -10.98 -8.78
N ALA A 263 -10.98 -10.37 -8.32
CA ALA A 263 -10.32 -10.75 -7.09
C ALA A 263 -11.25 -10.63 -5.87
N TRP A 264 -12.05 -9.57 -5.81
CA TRP A 264 -13.01 -9.35 -4.72
C TRP A 264 -14.16 -10.38 -4.72
N GLU A 265 -14.62 -10.80 -5.90
CA GLU A 265 -15.71 -11.76 -6.08
C GLU A 265 -15.25 -13.23 -6.10
N GLY A 266 -13.97 -13.49 -5.82
CA GLY A 266 -13.44 -14.86 -5.73
C GLY A 266 -13.04 -15.46 -7.07
N ARG A 267 -12.78 -14.65 -8.09
CA ARG A 267 -12.33 -15.09 -9.42
C ARG A 267 -10.87 -14.65 -9.68
N HIS A 268 -10.17 -15.45 -10.47
CA HIS A 268 -8.82 -15.12 -10.94
C HIS A 268 -8.91 -14.47 -12.32
N CYS A 269 -8.57 -13.19 -12.41
CA CYS A 269 -8.61 -12.43 -13.64
C CYS A 269 -7.60 -12.98 -14.67
N GLU A 270 -8.02 -13.13 -15.94
CA GLU A 270 -7.14 -13.57 -17.03
C GLU A 270 -6.11 -12.51 -17.40
N ARG A 271 -6.47 -11.23 -17.32
CA ARG A 271 -5.60 -10.08 -17.54
C ARG A 271 -5.52 -9.26 -16.27
N PRO A 272 -4.75 -9.72 -15.26
CA PRO A 272 -4.72 -9.06 -13.98
C PRO A 272 -4.09 -7.67 -14.07
N PHE A 273 -4.58 -6.75 -13.24
CA PHE A 273 -3.80 -5.57 -12.91
C PHE A 273 -2.55 -6.01 -12.14
N VAL A 274 -1.38 -5.64 -12.65
CA VAL A 274 -0.09 -6.00 -12.05
C VAL A 274 0.63 -4.75 -11.61
N LEU A 275 1.03 -4.71 -10.35
CA LEU A 275 2.01 -3.76 -9.87
C LEU A 275 3.41 -4.36 -10.05
N LEU A 276 4.29 -3.63 -10.73
CA LEU A 276 5.67 -4.02 -10.98
C LEU A 276 6.64 -2.98 -10.43
N ALA A 277 7.71 -3.41 -9.79
CA ALA A 277 8.83 -2.57 -9.41
C ALA A 277 10.11 -3.02 -10.12
N GLN A 278 10.85 -2.05 -10.68
CA GLN A 278 12.09 -2.25 -11.43
C GLN A 278 13.26 -1.47 -10.79
N GLN A 279 13.47 -1.71 -9.52
CA GLN A 279 14.38 -0.95 -8.66
C GLN A 279 15.85 -0.95 -9.11
N THR A 280 16.30 -1.99 -9.81
CA THR A 280 17.69 -2.11 -10.28
C THR A 280 18.08 -1.11 -11.35
N LEU A 281 17.11 -0.45 -12.00
CA LEU A 281 17.39 0.67 -12.90
C LEU A 281 17.97 1.89 -12.17
N PHE A 282 17.73 2.01 -10.87
CA PHE A 282 18.09 3.17 -10.05
C PHE A 282 19.01 2.82 -8.87
N ASP A 283 19.04 1.54 -8.49
CA ASP A 283 19.89 0.99 -7.44
C ASP A 283 20.60 -0.27 -7.97
N HIS A 284 21.70 -0.04 -8.68
CA HIS A 284 22.43 -1.11 -9.38
C HIS A 284 23.06 -2.15 -8.44
N ALA A 285 23.23 -1.83 -7.15
CA ALA A 285 23.75 -2.76 -6.15
C ALA A 285 22.80 -3.92 -5.85
N ARG A 286 21.54 -3.87 -6.32
CA ARG A 286 20.51 -4.88 -6.08
C ARG A 286 20.60 -6.11 -7.01
N ALA A 287 21.50 -6.10 -7.99
CA ALA A 287 21.77 -7.24 -8.89
C ALA A 287 23.24 -7.26 -9.33
N PRO A 288 23.78 -8.38 -9.80
CA PRO A 288 25.09 -8.44 -10.45
C PRO A 288 25.13 -7.51 -11.68
N LEU A 289 26.36 -7.12 -12.06
CA LEU A 289 26.55 -6.23 -13.22
C LEU A 289 25.88 -6.78 -14.49
N GLY A 290 25.10 -5.93 -15.15
CA GLY A 290 24.33 -6.27 -16.35
C GLY A 290 23.09 -7.13 -16.10
N LYS A 291 22.80 -7.51 -14.84
CA LYS A 291 21.59 -8.23 -14.46
C LYS A 291 20.61 -7.29 -13.78
N HIS A 292 19.34 -7.67 -13.80
CA HIS A 292 18.27 -6.90 -13.20
C HIS A 292 17.35 -7.77 -12.35
N THR A 293 16.59 -7.12 -11.47
CA THR A 293 15.50 -7.75 -10.75
C THR A 293 14.23 -6.95 -10.95
N ALA A 294 13.13 -7.64 -11.02
CA ALA A 294 11.80 -7.04 -10.90
C ALA A 294 10.99 -7.85 -9.92
N TRP A 295 10.16 -7.18 -9.12
CA TRP A 295 9.15 -7.88 -8.35
C TRP A 295 7.78 -7.37 -8.73
N THR A 296 6.82 -8.26 -8.67
CA THR A 296 5.44 -7.99 -9.07
C THR A 296 4.47 -8.55 -8.08
N TYR A 297 3.27 -8.00 -8.05
CA TYR A 297 2.11 -8.70 -7.53
C TYR A 297 0.84 -8.33 -8.30
N CYS A 298 -0.12 -9.23 -8.24
CA CYS A 298 -1.51 -8.95 -8.63
C CYS A 298 -2.47 -9.35 -7.51
N HIS A 299 -3.68 -8.80 -7.54
CA HIS A 299 -4.72 -9.16 -6.58
C HIS A 299 -5.38 -10.48 -6.98
N VAL A 300 -5.60 -11.33 -5.97
CA VAL A 300 -6.22 -12.65 -6.11
C VAL A 300 -7.31 -12.83 -5.04
N PRO A 301 -8.21 -13.80 -5.19
CA PRO A 301 -9.15 -14.14 -4.14
C PRO A 301 -8.47 -14.39 -2.80
N HIS A 302 -9.14 -14.03 -1.73
CA HIS A 302 -8.69 -14.30 -0.35
C HIS A 302 -8.34 -15.78 -0.15
N GLY A 303 -7.14 -16.08 0.32
CA GLY A 303 -6.67 -17.44 0.55
C GLY A 303 -6.40 -18.26 -0.72
N SER A 304 -6.18 -17.59 -1.85
CA SER A 304 -5.89 -18.27 -3.13
C SER A 304 -4.58 -19.04 -3.10
N THR A 305 -4.60 -20.24 -3.68
CA THR A 305 -3.42 -21.07 -3.98
C THR A 305 -3.13 -21.11 -5.49
N PHE A 306 -3.90 -20.39 -6.29
CA PHE A 306 -3.77 -20.41 -7.75
C PHE A 306 -2.48 -19.72 -8.19
N ASP A 307 -1.73 -20.36 -9.09
CA ASP A 307 -0.51 -19.80 -9.68
C ASP A 307 -0.88 -18.79 -10.79
N MET A 308 -0.60 -17.51 -10.52
CA MET A 308 -0.83 -16.41 -11.45
C MET A 308 0.40 -16.08 -12.31
N ARG A 309 1.49 -16.84 -12.20
CA ARG A 309 2.77 -16.52 -12.84
C ARG A 309 2.62 -16.29 -14.35
N ASP A 310 2.02 -17.24 -15.06
CA ASP A 310 1.86 -17.13 -16.52
C ASP A 310 1.02 -15.93 -16.93
N ARG A 311 -0.03 -15.61 -16.16
CA ARG A 311 -0.87 -14.42 -16.41
C ARG A 311 -0.13 -13.12 -16.16
N ILE A 312 0.72 -13.06 -15.12
CA ILE A 312 1.59 -11.91 -14.85
C ILE A 312 2.62 -11.75 -15.98
N GLU A 313 3.30 -12.83 -16.36
CA GLU A 313 4.27 -12.81 -17.46
C GLU A 313 3.61 -12.39 -18.78
N SER A 314 2.41 -12.88 -19.08
CA SER A 314 1.64 -12.50 -20.28
C SER A 314 1.27 -11.02 -20.29
N GLN A 315 0.90 -10.47 -19.12
CA GLN A 315 0.61 -9.04 -19.00
C GLN A 315 1.86 -8.18 -19.19
N ILE A 316 3.00 -8.60 -18.68
CA ILE A 316 4.26 -7.87 -18.89
C ILE A 316 4.68 -7.96 -20.35
N GLU A 317 4.65 -9.14 -20.94
CA GLU A 317 4.99 -9.41 -22.35
C GLU A 317 4.15 -8.58 -23.31
N ARG A 318 2.86 -8.31 -23.00
CA ARG A 318 1.96 -7.46 -23.77
C ARG A 318 2.51 -6.04 -23.98
N PHE A 319 3.18 -5.48 -22.98
CA PHE A 319 3.73 -4.12 -23.02
C PHE A 319 5.25 -4.06 -23.16
N ALA A 320 5.90 -5.21 -23.02
CA ALA A 320 7.35 -5.38 -23.11
C ALA A 320 7.69 -6.69 -23.84
N PRO A 321 7.48 -6.74 -25.17
CA PRO A 321 7.76 -7.94 -25.98
C PRO A 321 9.21 -8.41 -25.81
N GLY A 322 9.40 -9.70 -25.54
CA GLY A 322 10.69 -10.31 -25.22
C GLY A 322 11.04 -10.31 -23.73
N PHE A 323 10.10 -9.92 -22.84
CA PHE A 323 10.30 -10.01 -21.39
C PHE A 323 10.58 -11.43 -20.94
N ARG A 324 9.83 -12.41 -21.45
CA ARG A 324 9.99 -13.83 -21.10
C ARG A 324 11.39 -14.36 -21.43
N ASP A 325 12.00 -13.87 -22.52
CA ASP A 325 13.35 -14.24 -22.92
C ASP A 325 14.44 -13.67 -21.98
N ARG A 326 14.09 -12.68 -21.17
CA ARG A 326 14.98 -12.09 -20.16
C ARG A 326 14.95 -12.82 -18.82
N ILE A 327 14.00 -13.72 -18.58
CA ILE A 327 13.84 -14.40 -17.29
C ILE A 327 14.94 -15.43 -17.09
N LEU A 328 15.81 -15.19 -16.11
CA LEU A 328 16.82 -16.13 -15.63
C LEU A 328 16.28 -17.06 -14.53
N GLY A 329 15.32 -16.55 -13.77
CA GLY A 329 14.67 -17.29 -12.69
C GLY A 329 13.49 -16.51 -12.12
N CYS A 330 12.57 -17.24 -11.52
CA CYS A 330 11.38 -16.67 -10.89
C CYS A 330 11.10 -17.40 -9.58
N SER A 331 10.73 -16.63 -8.56
CA SER A 331 10.22 -17.15 -7.29
C SER A 331 8.83 -16.58 -7.05
N THR A 332 7.87 -17.41 -6.68
CA THR A 332 6.48 -17.02 -6.48
C THR A 332 6.02 -17.25 -5.05
N ARG A 333 5.01 -16.50 -4.64
CA ARG A 333 4.27 -16.66 -3.38
C ARG A 333 2.78 -16.54 -3.69
N THR A 334 2.03 -17.56 -3.34
CA THR A 334 0.56 -17.50 -3.32
C THR A 334 0.08 -16.73 -2.10
N ALA A 335 -1.22 -16.43 -2.05
CA ALA A 335 -1.82 -15.78 -0.89
C ALA A 335 -1.68 -16.64 0.39
N VAL A 336 -1.73 -17.96 0.24
CA VAL A 336 -1.52 -18.90 1.37
C VAL A 336 -0.07 -18.95 1.80
N ASP A 337 0.89 -18.90 0.88
CA ASP A 337 2.32 -18.86 1.22
C ASP A 337 2.65 -17.59 2.03
N LEU A 338 2.08 -16.46 1.63
CA LEU A 338 2.26 -15.21 2.37
C LEU A 338 1.70 -15.28 3.81
N GLU A 339 0.55 -15.93 4.00
CA GLU A 339 0.01 -16.17 5.36
C GLU A 339 0.89 -17.12 6.17
N HIS A 340 1.49 -18.14 5.54
CA HIS A 340 2.43 -19.05 6.21
C HIS A 340 3.72 -18.35 6.62
N GLU A 341 4.27 -17.48 5.75
CA GLU A 341 5.48 -16.70 6.05
C GLU A 341 5.21 -15.63 7.11
N ASN A 342 4.02 -15.02 7.11
CA ASN A 342 3.60 -14.05 8.10
C ASN A 342 2.11 -14.24 8.46
N PRO A 343 1.80 -14.84 9.62
CA PRO A 343 0.43 -15.13 10.05
C PRO A 343 -0.49 -13.91 10.18
N ASN A 344 0.04 -12.69 10.07
CA ASN A 344 -0.74 -11.46 10.03
C ASN A 344 -1.29 -11.13 8.64
N LEU A 345 -0.74 -11.74 7.58
CA LEU A 345 -1.21 -11.57 6.20
C LEU A 345 -2.33 -12.59 5.87
N ILE A 346 -3.41 -12.50 6.62
CA ILE A 346 -4.50 -13.48 6.61
C ILE A 346 -5.14 -13.57 5.22
N GLY A 347 -5.10 -14.76 4.63
CA GLY A 347 -5.56 -15.00 3.25
C GLY A 347 -4.75 -14.23 2.19
N GLY A 348 -3.53 -13.79 2.53
CA GLY A 348 -2.68 -12.98 1.67
C GLY A 348 -3.03 -11.50 1.64
N ASP A 349 -3.94 -11.02 2.52
CA ASP A 349 -4.29 -9.60 2.62
C ASP A 349 -3.13 -8.80 3.24
N ILE A 350 -2.47 -7.99 2.43
CA ILE A 350 -1.37 -7.10 2.85
C ILE A 350 -1.83 -5.75 3.39
N SER A 351 -3.16 -5.48 3.39
CA SER A 351 -3.75 -4.22 3.86
C SER A 351 -4.13 -4.26 5.35
N GLY A 352 -4.08 -5.44 5.98
CA GLY A 352 -4.49 -5.65 7.36
C GLY A 352 -6.00 -5.56 7.57
N GLY A 353 -6.79 -5.78 6.52
CA GLY A 353 -8.25 -5.80 6.49
C GLY A 353 -8.85 -5.00 5.35
N ALA A 354 -10.02 -5.40 4.89
CA ALA A 354 -10.72 -4.78 3.77
C ALA A 354 -10.99 -3.28 4.02
N ASN A 355 -10.68 -2.45 3.03
CA ASN A 355 -10.76 -0.99 3.12
C ASN A 355 -12.18 -0.45 2.86
N THR A 356 -13.23 -1.21 3.24
CA THR A 356 -14.61 -0.76 3.12
C THR A 356 -14.92 0.41 4.06
N VAL A 357 -15.89 1.26 3.70
CA VAL A 357 -16.29 2.45 4.50
C VAL A 357 -16.48 2.09 5.98
N GLY A 358 -17.23 1.02 6.28
CA GLY A 358 -17.50 0.61 7.65
C GLY A 358 -16.23 0.22 8.44
N GLN A 359 -15.29 -0.45 7.78
CA GLN A 359 -14.03 -0.83 8.42
C GLN A 359 -13.04 0.32 8.52
N LEU A 360 -13.01 1.25 7.60
CA LEU A 360 -12.19 2.47 7.72
C LEU A 360 -12.61 3.32 8.93
N VAL A 361 -13.93 3.44 9.18
CA VAL A 361 -14.47 4.19 10.32
C VAL A 361 -14.28 3.44 11.65
N ALA A 362 -14.48 2.11 11.67
CA ALA A 362 -14.46 1.29 12.87
C ALA A 362 -13.31 0.27 12.88
N ARG A 363 -12.09 0.72 12.64
CA ARG A 363 -10.88 -0.11 12.45
C ARG A 363 -10.10 -0.32 13.74
N PRO A 364 -9.94 -1.55 14.30
CA PRO A 364 -10.72 -2.76 13.99
C PRO A 364 -12.04 -2.81 14.75
N ALA A 365 -12.26 -1.89 15.68
CA ALA A 365 -13.46 -1.77 16.49
C ALA A 365 -13.75 -0.30 16.78
N LEU A 366 -15.03 0.08 16.79
CA LEU A 366 -15.45 1.42 17.18
C LEU A 366 -15.17 1.64 18.68
N ARG A 367 -14.19 2.47 18.99
CA ARG A 367 -13.76 2.83 20.34
C ARG A 367 -13.25 4.28 20.37
N PRO A 368 -13.29 4.97 21.52
CA PRO A 368 -12.71 6.32 21.66
C PRO A 368 -11.24 6.38 21.27
N SER A 369 -10.47 5.34 21.64
CA SER A 369 -9.13 5.07 21.10
C SER A 369 -9.18 3.77 20.32
N PRO A 370 -9.06 3.77 18.99
CA PRO A 370 -9.17 2.55 18.19
C PRO A 370 -8.01 1.56 18.43
N TYR A 371 -6.93 2.02 19.05
CA TYR A 371 -5.77 1.20 19.41
C TYR A 371 -5.96 0.43 20.70
N SER A 372 -6.84 0.91 21.61
CA SER A 372 -7.06 0.29 22.92
C SER A 372 -7.96 -0.94 22.84
N THR A 373 -7.69 -1.90 23.75
CA THR A 373 -8.61 -3.02 24.02
C THR A 373 -9.43 -2.75 25.28
N PRO A 374 -10.36 -3.63 25.67
CA PRO A 374 -11.01 -3.57 26.98
C PRO A 374 -10.04 -3.75 28.16
N LEU A 375 -8.89 -4.39 27.94
CA LEU A 375 -7.82 -4.50 28.95
C LEU A 375 -7.00 -3.20 28.93
N PRO A 376 -6.85 -2.50 30.07
CA PRO A 376 -6.25 -1.17 30.11
C PRO A 376 -4.76 -1.15 29.72
N TRP A 377 -4.10 -2.30 29.84
CA TRP A 377 -2.67 -2.48 29.54
C TRP A 377 -2.38 -3.04 28.16
N LEU A 378 -3.42 -3.50 27.40
CA LEU A 378 -3.26 -4.16 26.10
C LEU A 378 -3.74 -3.28 24.95
N TYR A 379 -2.89 -3.10 23.93
CA TYR A 379 -3.15 -2.27 22.75
C TYR A 379 -2.87 -3.05 21.46
N LEU A 380 -3.58 -2.69 20.39
CA LEU A 380 -3.31 -3.16 19.02
C LEU A 380 -2.69 -2.02 18.23
N CYS A 381 -1.61 -2.31 17.49
CA CYS A 381 -0.86 -1.29 16.75
C CYS A 381 -0.53 -1.64 15.29
N SER A 382 -1.14 -2.72 14.77
CA SER A 382 -0.92 -3.21 13.41
C SER A 382 -1.64 -2.37 12.34
N ALA A 383 -1.43 -2.74 11.07
CA ALA A 383 -2.17 -2.21 9.92
C ALA A 383 -3.70 -2.36 10.03
N SER A 384 -4.20 -3.23 10.91
CA SER A 384 -5.62 -3.33 11.25
C SER A 384 -6.14 -2.20 12.14
N THR A 385 -5.28 -1.24 12.52
CA THR A 385 -5.65 0.00 13.23
C THR A 385 -5.48 1.22 12.31
N PRO A 386 -6.11 2.37 12.61
CA PRO A 386 -5.90 3.58 11.81
C PRO A 386 -4.44 4.06 11.82
N PRO A 387 -3.99 4.67 10.72
CA PRO A 387 -4.70 4.98 9.49
C PRO A 387 -4.90 3.81 8.53
N GLY A 388 -4.37 2.63 8.81
CA GLY A 388 -4.47 1.44 7.96
C GLY A 388 -3.14 0.98 7.41
N GLY A 389 -3.18 0.21 6.31
CA GLY A 389 -1.98 -0.32 5.66
C GLY A 389 -1.11 0.75 5.01
N GLY A 390 0.18 0.50 4.97
CA GLY A 390 1.19 1.35 4.34
C GLY A 390 2.45 1.52 5.20
N VAL A 391 3.58 1.76 4.56
CA VAL A 391 4.86 1.99 5.25
C VAL A 391 4.91 3.44 5.74
N HIS A 392 4.25 3.72 6.86
CA HIS A 392 4.18 5.06 7.48
C HIS A 392 4.46 5.06 8.99
N GLY A 393 4.48 3.90 9.67
CA GLY A 393 4.76 3.78 11.12
C GLY A 393 3.70 4.43 12.04
N MET A 394 2.65 5.02 11.48
CA MET A 394 1.67 5.79 12.26
C MET A 394 0.77 4.93 13.15
N CYS A 395 0.49 3.67 12.77
CA CYS A 395 -0.29 2.76 13.60
C CYS A 395 0.40 2.54 14.96
N GLY A 396 1.67 2.17 14.94
CA GLY A 396 2.49 2.01 16.15
C GLY A 396 2.66 3.32 16.93
N HIS A 397 2.99 4.43 16.22
CA HIS A 397 3.16 5.73 16.84
C HIS A 397 1.90 6.21 17.60
N LEU A 398 0.73 6.11 16.97
CA LEU A 398 -0.52 6.57 17.58
C LEU A 398 -0.99 5.63 18.69
N ALA A 399 -0.73 4.32 18.55
CA ALA A 399 -0.99 3.35 19.61
C ALA A 399 -0.13 3.62 20.85
N ALA A 400 1.17 3.87 20.66
CA ALA A 400 2.08 4.23 21.74
C ALA A 400 1.65 5.52 22.46
N LYS A 401 1.28 6.56 21.70
CA LYS A 401 0.71 7.80 22.28
C LYS A 401 -0.55 7.54 23.09
N ALA A 402 -1.45 6.70 22.58
CA ALA A 402 -2.68 6.38 23.28
C ALA A 402 -2.43 5.56 24.56
N ALA A 403 -1.44 4.68 24.55
CA ALA A 403 -1.03 3.91 25.71
C ALA A 403 -0.41 4.78 26.82
N LEU A 404 0.55 5.66 26.42
CA LEU A 404 1.23 6.58 27.34
C LEU A 404 0.30 7.65 27.95
N ALA A 405 -0.76 8.03 27.26
CA ALA A 405 -1.74 9.00 27.78
C ALA A 405 -2.69 8.42 28.84
N ARG A 406 -2.69 7.10 29.03
CA ARG A 406 -3.54 6.41 30.02
C ARG A 406 -2.78 5.84 31.22
N GLY A 407 -1.49 5.72 31.12
CA GLY A 407 -0.58 5.28 32.18
C GLY A 407 0.11 6.44 32.85
#